data_fb73ecd12016e5c2077dbe21a4e8f041
#
_entry.id   fb73ecd12016e5c2077dbe21a4e8f041
#
_cell.length_a   1.000
_cell.length_b   1.000
_cell.length_c   1.000
_cell.angle_alpha   90.00
_cell.angle_beta   90.00
_cell.angle_gamma   90.00
#
_symmetry.space_group_name_H-M   'P 1'
#
loop_
_entity.id
_entity.type
_entity.pdbx_description
1 polymer ?
#
loop_
_entity_poly.entity_id
_entity_poly.type
_entity_poly.pdbx_seq_one_letter_code
_entity_poly.pdbx_strand_id
1 'polypeptide(L)'
;MKIKGENMKKLLLLIFITSGFIFAQTERHVMHVFYHMNVTNPAGVISALDKFHASDCGKKFPGDLGLMSETLNGASDSTHFIIASYMTREDFQNAGALTQSCPEAATMLGSLMNSASPVSDLAIVPIIEANDWTVDGAFTKYDMRMNLENEEEYAEAWSELMESNVKSGSVTSSYGLNRVLYGNDEFTHFVYIGASDFVTLTDGATELTSSKAFEKFSRKVKGMREVLNTSLVIPVKAWPRR
;
A
#
# COMPACT_ATOMS: atom_id res chain seq x y z
N MET A 1 30.71 72.10 -33.49
CA MET A 1 29.72 72.09 -32.41
C MET A 1 29.39 70.63 -32.07
N LYS A 2 29.71 70.22 -30.86
CA LYS A 2 29.72 68.82 -30.40
C LYS A 2 28.32 68.30 -30.15
N ILE A 3 28.01 67.08 -30.63
CA ILE A 3 26.84 66.31 -30.19
C ILE A 3 27.36 65.09 -29.47
N LYS A 4 26.97 64.99 -28.19
CA LYS A 4 27.31 63.96 -27.25
C LYS A 4 26.51 62.66 -27.51
N GLY A 5 27.20 61.56 -27.35
CA GLY A 5 26.65 60.26 -27.51
C GLY A 5 25.63 59.84 -26.42
N GLU A 6 24.61 59.13 -26.84
CA GLU A 6 23.62 58.51 -26.02
C GLU A 6 24.07 57.09 -25.58
N ASN A 7 24.07 56.93 -24.29
CA ASN A 7 24.27 55.61 -23.65
C ASN A 7 23.04 54.74 -23.84
N MET A 8 23.14 53.76 -24.70
CA MET A 8 22.15 52.71 -24.86
C MET A 8 22.39 51.66 -23.80
N LYS A 9 21.66 51.73 -22.68
CA LYS A 9 21.65 50.73 -21.63
C LYS A 9 21.03 49.46 -22.19
N LYS A 10 21.86 48.44 -22.39
CA LYS A 10 21.40 47.08 -22.69
C LYS A 10 20.71 46.53 -21.47
N LEU A 11 19.38 46.43 -21.51
CA LEU A 11 18.56 45.73 -20.53
C LEU A 11 18.72 44.24 -20.79
N LEU A 12 19.57 43.57 -20.01
CA LEU A 12 19.67 42.13 -19.99
C LEU A 12 18.45 41.56 -19.22
N LEU A 13 17.47 41.08 -19.98
CA LEU A 13 16.33 40.32 -19.43
C LEU A 13 16.83 38.94 -19.04
N LEU A 14 17.15 38.75 -17.75
CA LEU A 14 17.42 37.43 -17.18
C LEU A 14 16.08 36.67 -17.10
N ILE A 15 15.81 35.81 -18.06
CA ILE A 15 14.73 34.83 -17.98
C ILE A 15 15.21 33.75 -17.03
N PHE A 16 14.77 33.80 -15.76
CA PHE A 16 14.83 32.67 -14.85
C PHE A 16 13.86 31.60 -15.37
N ILE A 17 14.39 30.65 -16.13
CA ILE A 17 13.69 29.37 -16.36
C ILE A 17 13.75 28.62 -15.04
N THR A 18 12.77 28.83 -14.17
CA THR A 18 12.48 27.88 -13.09
C THR A 18 11.97 26.61 -13.76
N SER A 19 12.88 25.69 -14.04
CA SER A 19 12.51 24.30 -14.29
C SER A 19 11.86 23.78 -13.01
N GLY A 20 10.55 24.01 -12.90
CA GLY A 20 9.72 23.32 -11.94
C GLY A 20 9.84 21.84 -12.26
N PHE A 21 10.57 21.10 -11.44
CA PHE A 21 10.41 19.67 -11.37
C PHE A 21 8.95 19.45 -10.93
N ILE A 22 8.09 19.21 -11.92
CA ILE A 22 6.78 18.61 -11.67
C ILE A 22 7.13 17.18 -11.25
N PHE A 23 7.30 16.97 -9.94
CA PHE A 23 7.15 15.65 -9.40
C PHE A 23 5.71 15.26 -9.76
N ALA A 24 5.57 14.32 -10.69
CA ALA A 24 4.31 13.64 -10.87
C ALA A 24 3.99 13.07 -9.48
N GLN A 25 3.05 13.70 -8.78
CA GLN A 25 2.48 13.14 -7.57
C GLN A 25 1.81 11.85 -8.04
N THR A 26 2.43 10.72 -7.77
CA THR A 26 1.78 9.42 -7.88
C THR A 26 0.52 9.54 -7.04
N GLU A 27 -0.63 9.39 -7.68
CA GLU A 27 -1.91 9.41 -6.97
C GLU A 27 -1.83 8.34 -5.88
N ARG A 28 -1.93 8.75 -4.62
CA ARG A 28 -1.81 7.85 -3.46
C ARG A 28 -3.19 7.52 -2.94
N HIS A 29 -3.41 6.26 -2.64
CA HIS A 29 -4.60 5.85 -1.92
C HIS A 29 -4.62 6.49 -0.53
N VAL A 30 -5.78 7.00 -0.13
CA VAL A 30 -5.96 7.58 1.22
C VAL A 30 -6.44 6.56 2.23
N MET A 31 -6.92 5.40 1.76
CA MET A 31 -7.50 4.36 2.59
C MET A 31 -7.50 3.02 1.86
N HIS A 32 -7.26 1.94 2.60
CA HIS A 32 -7.49 0.57 2.14
C HIS A 32 -8.40 -0.15 3.13
N VAL A 33 -9.19 -1.09 2.61
CA VAL A 33 -9.96 -2.02 3.42
C VAL A 33 -9.51 -3.43 3.09
N PHE A 34 -9.17 -4.20 4.12
CA PHE A 34 -8.77 -5.59 4.01
C PHE A 34 -9.92 -6.46 4.49
N TYR A 35 -10.35 -7.38 3.66
CA TYR A 35 -11.35 -8.39 3.98
C TYR A 35 -10.64 -9.75 4.06
N HIS A 36 -10.21 -10.11 5.27
CA HIS A 36 -9.53 -11.37 5.52
C HIS A 36 -10.52 -12.53 5.52
N MET A 37 -10.14 -13.62 4.89
CA MET A 37 -11.00 -14.78 4.72
C MET A 37 -10.22 -16.11 4.70
N ASN A 38 -10.85 -17.16 5.16
CA ASN A 38 -10.42 -18.52 4.91
C ASN A 38 -11.05 -19.01 3.60
N VAL A 39 -10.24 -19.07 2.55
CA VAL A 39 -10.68 -19.41 1.19
C VAL A 39 -10.55 -20.92 0.98
N THR A 40 -11.67 -21.59 0.71
CA THR A 40 -11.72 -23.01 0.37
C THR A 40 -11.78 -23.27 -1.12
N ASN A 41 -12.16 -22.26 -1.92
CA ASN A 41 -12.22 -22.31 -3.38
C ASN A 41 -11.70 -21.03 -4.02
N PRO A 42 -10.37 -20.88 -4.22
CA PRO A 42 -9.78 -19.67 -4.83
C PRO A 42 -10.34 -19.34 -6.23
N ALA A 43 -10.59 -20.36 -7.05
CA ALA A 43 -11.16 -20.16 -8.39
C ALA A 43 -12.57 -19.58 -8.33
N GLY A 44 -13.37 -19.96 -7.31
CA GLY A 44 -14.70 -19.40 -7.06
C GLY A 44 -14.65 -17.95 -6.66
N VAL A 45 -13.69 -17.56 -5.80
CA VAL A 45 -13.46 -16.17 -5.41
C VAL A 45 -13.07 -15.33 -6.62
N ILE A 46 -12.10 -15.77 -7.42
CA ILE A 46 -11.68 -15.09 -8.64
C ILE A 46 -12.85 -14.92 -9.60
N SER A 47 -13.63 -15.98 -9.84
CA SER A 47 -14.78 -15.94 -10.74
C SER A 47 -15.87 -14.95 -10.27
N ALA A 48 -16.11 -14.86 -8.95
CA ALA A 48 -17.07 -13.92 -8.37
C ALA A 48 -16.64 -12.46 -8.62
N LEU A 49 -15.38 -12.15 -8.34
CA LEU A 49 -14.80 -10.81 -8.56
C LEU A 49 -14.71 -10.45 -10.04
N ASP A 50 -14.35 -11.40 -10.93
CA ASP A 50 -14.33 -11.20 -12.38
C ASP A 50 -15.69 -10.81 -12.93
N LYS A 51 -16.75 -11.55 -12.54
CA LYS A 51 -18.13 -11.27 -12.96
C LYS A 51 -18.61 -9.92 -12.47
N PHE A 52 -18.35 -9.60 -11.20
CA PHE A 52 -18.69 -8.29 -10.65
C PHE A 52 -17.98 -7.17 -11.40
N HIS A 53 -16.65 -7.23 -11.53
CA HIS A 53 -15.86 -6.19 -12.19
C HIS A 53 -16.21 -6.01 -13.68
N ALA A 54 -16.67 -7.07 -14.35
CA ALA A 54 -17.15 -7.01 -15.73
C ALA A 54 -18.55 -6.43 -15.85
N SER A 55 -19.37 -6.41 -14.80
CA SER A 55 -20.75 -5.92 -14.80
C SER A 55 -20.83 -4.39 -14.93
N ASP A 56 -22.01 -3.88 -15.25
CA ASP A 56 -22.22 -2.42 -15.34
C ASP A 56 -22.12 -1.73 -13.97
N CYS A 57 -22.37 -2.46 -12.90
CA CYS A 57 -22.14 -2.05 -11.53
C CYS A 57 -20.65 -2.00 -11.21
N GLY A 58 -19.94 -3.08 -11.48
CA GLY A 58 -18.52 -3.19 -11.18
C GLY A 58 -17.67 -2.17 -11.95
N LYS A 59 -18.08 -1.81 -13.17
CA LYS A 59 -17.45 -0.71 -13.93
C LYS A 59 -17.54 0.66 -13.27
N LYS A 60 -18.48 0.84 -12.33
CA LYS A 60 -18.69 2.07 -11.55
C LYS A 60 -18.07 1.98 -10.15
N PHE A 61 -17.52 0.85 -9.80
CA PHE A 61 -16.89 0.67 -8.48
C PHE A 61 -15.68 1.60 -8.37
N PRO A 62 -15.63 2.49 -7.36
CA PRO A 62 -14.68 3.59 -7.34
C PRO A 62 -13.32 3.22 -6.70
N GLY A 63 -13.06 1.94 -6.45
CA GLY A 63 -11.83 1.47 -5.83
C GLY A 63 -11.09 0.44 -6.68
N ASP A 64 -9.81 0.27 -6.42
CA ASP A 64 -9.03 -0.84 -6.92
C ASP A 64 -9.25 -2.06 -6.03
N LEU A 65 -9.40 -3.24 -6.62
CA LEU A 65 -9.52 -4.50 -5.89
C LEU A 65 -8.31 -5.38 -6.15
N GLY A 66 -7.83 -6.06 -5.13
CA GLY A 66 -6.80 -7.09 -5.24
C GLY A 66 -7.15 -8.29 -4.38
N LEU A 67 -6.92 -9.50 -4.89
CA LEU A 67 -6.94 -10.73 -4.11
C LEU A 67 -5.50 -11.12 -3.81
N MET A 68 -5.19 -11.28 -2.54
CA MET A 68 -3.88 -11.66 -2.01
C MET A 68 -3.98 -12.99 -1.28
N SER A 69 -2.98 -13.85 -1.44
CA SER A 69 -2.80 -15.05 -0.62
C SER A 69 -1.88 -14.72 0.55
N GLU A 70 -2.29 -15.08 1.77
CA GLU A 70 -1.45 -15.04 2.97
C GLU A 70 -0.82 -16.40 3.19
N THR A 71 0.43 -16.52 2.76
CA THR A 71 1.23 -17.73 2.90
C THR A 71 2.17 -17.57 4.09
N LEU A 72 2.40 -18.62 4.86
CA LEU A 72 3.29 -18.60 6.04
C LEU A 72 2.90 -17.50 7.05
N ASN A 73 1.62 -17.35 7.32
CA ASN A 73 1.05 -16.31 8.17
C ASN A 73 0.88 -16.70 9.65
N GLY A 74 1.64 -17.66 10.14
CA GLY A 74 1.64 -18.09 11.53
C GLY A 74 0.37 -18.87 11.90
N ALA A 75 -0.29 -18.45 12.99
CA ALA A 75 -1.50 -19.09 13.52
C ALA A 75 -2.81 -18.44 13.06
N SER A 76 -2.76 -17.51 12.08
CA SER A 76 -3.95 -16.87 11.56
C SER A 76 -4.83 -17.87 10.80
N ASP A 77 -6.14 -17.80 11.01
CA ASP A 77 -7.13 -18.59 10.25
C ASP A 77 -7.34 -18.04 8.83
N SER A 78 -6.85 -16.85 8.53
CA SER A 78 -6.92 -16.26 7.20
C SER A 78 -5.93 -16.93 6.25
N THR A 79 -6.41 -17.27 5.05
CA THR A 79 -5.57 -17.77 3.95
C THR A 79 -5.42 -16.76 2.84
N HIS A 80 -6.35 -15.81 2.75
CA HIS A 80 -6.38 -14.75 1.74
C HIS A 80 -7.05 -13.50 2.30
N PHE A 81 -6.77 -12.37 1.64
CA PHE A 81 -7.60 -11.18 1.82
C PHE A 81 -7.91 -10.53 0.48
N ILE A 82 -9.07 -9.88 0.40
CA ILE A 82 -9.35 -8.91 -0.63
C ILE A 82 -8.93 -7.55 -0.08
N ILE A 83 -8.09 -6.82 -0.82
CA ILE A 83 -7.79 -5.41 -0.57
C ILE A 83 -8.65 -4.56 -1.48
N ALA A 84 -9.37 -3.58 -0.91
CA ALA A 84 -10.05 -2.53 -1.64
C ALA A 84 -9.37 -1.20 -1.33
N SER A 85 -8.86 -0.52 -2.35
CA SER A 85 -8.04 0.68 -2.22
C SER A 85 -8.76 1.89 -2.80
N TYR A 86 -8.81 3.00 -2.06
CA TYR A 86 -9.60 4.18 -2.39
C TYR A 86 -8.73 5.43 -2.44
N MET A 87 -8.93 6.25 -3.47
CA MET A 87 -8.22 7.51 -3.66
C MET A 87 -8.79 8.61 -2.78
N THR A 88 -10.08 8.54 -2.45
CA THR A 88 -10.77 9.49 -1.57
C THR A 88 -11.65 8.76 -0.56
N ARG A 89 -12.04 9.44 0.52
CA ARG A 89 -13.00 8.90 1.49
C ARG A 89 -14.41 8.83 0.90
N GLU A 90 -14.71 9.71 -0.04
CA GLU A 90 -15.96 9.70 -0.81
C GLU A 90 -16.04 8.44 -1.68
N ASP A 91 -14.93 7.97 -2.24
CA ASP A 91 -14.88 6.71 -3.00
C ASP A 91 -15.29 5.53 -2.11
N PHE A 92 -14.76 5.46 -0.88
CA PHE A 92 -15.16 4.44 0.07
C PHE A 92 -16.67 4.49 0.38
N GLN A 93 -17.21 5.68 0.63
CA GLN A 93 -18.66 5.86 0.87
C GLN A 93 -19.49 5.45 -0.34
N ASN A 94 -19.06 5.84 -1.54
CA ASN A 94 -19.73 5.52 -2.80
C ASN A 94 -19.67 4.03 -3.12
N ALA A 95 -18.54 3.37 -2.81
CA ALA A 95 -18.41 1.91 -2.92
C ALA A 95 -19.42 1.19 -2.03
N GLY A 96 -19.59 1.64 -0.79
CA GLY A 96 -20.61 1.11 0.13
C GLY A 96 -22.04 1.27 -0.39
N ALA A 97 -22.39 2.46 -0.88
CA ALA A 97 -23.71 2.73 -1.45
C ALA A 97 -23.96 1.89 -2.71
N LEU A 98 -22.95 1.75 -3.58
CA LEU A 98 -23.03 0.91 -4.77
C LEU A 98 -23.26 -0.56 -4.39
N THR A 99 -22.49 -1.08 -3.45
CA THR A 99 -22.57 -2.47 -3.00
C THR A 99 -23.95 -2.81 -2.42
N GLN A 100 -24.57 -1.87 -1.71
CA GLN A 100 -25.91 -2.05 -1.14
C GLN A 100 -27.04 -1.98 -2.17
N SER A 101 -26.86 -1.24 -3.23
CA SER A 101 -27.93 -0.99 -4.23
C SER A 101 -27.82 -1.84 -5.50
N CYS A 102 -26.72 -2.56 -5.68
CA CYS A 102 -26.38 -3.26 -6.91
C CYS A 102 -26.68 -4.77 -6.81
N PRO A 103 -27.57 -5.35 -7.65
CA PRO A 103 -27.84 -6.79 -7.66
C PRO A 103 -26.61 -7.65 -7.95
N GLU A 104 -25.71 -7.18 -8.80
CA GLU A 104 -24.48 -7.89 -9.15
C GLU A 104 -23.50 -7.95 -7.97
N ALA A 105 -23.46 -6.90 -7.13
CA ALA A 105 -22.70 -6.92 -5.89
C ALA A 105 -23.27 -7.94 -4.88
N ALA A 106 -24.59 -7.99 -4.74
CA ALA A 106 -25.24 -9.01 -3.91
C ALA A 106 -24.94 -10.44 -4.41
N THR A 107 -24.94 -10.65 -5.73
CA THR A 107 -24.57 -11.93 -6.35
C THR A 107 -23.12 -12.28 -6.10
N MET A 108 -22.20 -11.30 -6.21
CA MET A 108 -20.79 -11.47 -5.90
C MET A 108 -20.59 -11.88 -4.43
N LEU A 109 -21.20 -11.15 -3.49
CA LEU A 109 -21.10 -11.45 -2.07
C LEU A 109 -21.61 -12.86 -1.75
N GLY A 110 -22.77 -13.26 -2.30
CA GLY A 110 -23.28 -14.62 -2.16
C GLY A 110 -22.32 -15.69 -2.71
N SER A 111 -21.65 -15.41 -3.83
CA SER A 111 -20.66 -16.30 -4.43
C SER A 111 -19.38 -16.38 -3.61
N LEU A 112 -18.95 -15.28 -3.01
CA LEU A 112 -17.79 -15.24 -2.09
C LEU A 112 -18.09 -16.11 -0.86
N MET A 113 -19.26 -15.97 -0.23
CA MET A 113 -19.65 -16.75 0.94
C MET A 113 -19.73 -18.26 0.68
N ASN A 114 -19.94 -18.68 -0.59
CA ASN A 114 -19.87 -20.09 -0.99
C ASN A 114 -18.45 -20.61 -1.23
N SER A 115 -17.46 -19.71 -1.31
CA SER A 115 -16.06 -20.01 -1.66
C SER A 115 -15.08 -19.71 -0.54
N ALA A 116 -15.52 -18.96 0.47
CA ALA A 116 -14.71 -18.51 1.58
C ALA A 116 -15.56 -18.22 2.82
N SER A 117 -14.94 -18.26 3.99
CA SER A 117 -15.53 -17.83 5.26
C SER A 117 -14.85 -16.53 5.71
N PRO A 118 -15.58 -15.48 6.13
CA PRO A 118 -14.99 -14.28 6.69
C PRO A 118 -14.18 -14.61 7.96
N VAL A 119 -13.04 -13.95 8.13
CA VAL A 119 -12.22 -14.03 9.35
C VAL A 119 -12.25 -12.68 10.08
N SER A 120 -11.85 -11.61 9.38
CA SER A 120 -11.89 -10.24 9.91
C SER A 120 -11.91 -9.24 8.76
N ASP A 121 -12.34 -8.02 9.06
CA ASP A 121 -12.22 -6.89 8.16
C ASP A 121 -11.62 -5.70 8.91
N LEU A 122 -10.76 -4.96 8.24
CA LEU A 122 -10.13 -3.80 8.83
C LEU A 122 -9.92 -2.70 7.79
N ALA A 123 -10.09 -1.46 8.25
CA ALA A 123 -9.75 -0.28 7.48
C ALA A 123 -8.42 0.30 7.94
N ILE A 124 -7.57 0.66 7.01
CA ILE A 124 -6.26 1.24 7.28
C ILE A 124 -6.07 2.55 6.56
N VAL A 125 -5.16 3.38 7.11
CA VAL A 125 -4.67 4.58 6.46
C VAL A 125 -3.16 4.47 6.27
N PRO A 126 -2.64 4.73 5.05
CA PRO A 126 -1.22 4.80 4.81
C PRO A 126 -0.60 6.00 5.54
N ILE A 127 0.48 5.78 6.29
CA ILE A 127 1.36 6.80 6.85
C ILE A 127 2.51 7.05 5.87
N ILE A 128 3.11 5.96 5.40
CA ILE A 128 4.12 5.93 4.35
C ILE A 128 3.67 4.93 3.30
N GLU A 129 3.67 5.36 2.05
CA GLU A 129 3.45 4.50 0.89
C GLU A 129 4.43 4.94 -0.20
N ALA A 130 5.35 4.07 -0.57
CA ALA A 130 6.38 4.34 -1.56
C ALA A 130 6.30 3.33 -2.69
N ASN A 131 6.39 3.85 -3.91
CA ASN A 131 6.29 3.10 -5.15
C ASN A 131 4.92 2.43 -5.36
N ASP A 132 4.75 1.83 -6.52
CA ASP A 132 3.51 1.13 -6.90
C ASP A 132 3.57 -0.33 -6.45
N TRP A 133 2.80 -0.68 -5.40
CA TRP A 133 2.74 -2.04 -4.88
C TRP A 133 1.98 -3.00 -5.81
N THR A 134 1.21 -2.49 -6.78
CA THR A 134 0.40 -3.34 -7.66
C THR A 134 1.22 -4.13 -8.68
N VAL A 135 2.50 -3.76 -8.85
CA VAL A 135 3.44 -4.45 -9.76
C VAL A 135 4.33 -5.46 -9.05
N ASP A 136 4.26 -5.54 -7.71
CA ASP A 136 5.06 -6.48 -6.93
C ASP A 136 4.47 -7.89 -6.98
N GLY A 137 5.36 -8.88 -6.95
CA GLY A 137 4.99 -10.31 -6.98
C GLY A 137 5.02 -11.00 -5.62
N ALA A 138 5.63 -10.37 -4.61
CA ALA A 138 5.70 -10.89 -3.26
C ALA A 138 5.91 -9.77 -2.23
N PHE A 139 5.36 -9.95 -1.02
CA PHE A 139 5.53 -9.02 0.08
C PHE A 139 5.86 -9.75 1.38
N THR A 140 6.70 -9.14 2.21
CA THR A 140 6.75 -9.43 3.64
C THR A 140 5.95 -8.37 4.38
N LYS A 141 5.02 -8.81 5.24
CA LYS A 141 4.19 -7.95 6.10
C LYS A 141 4.52 -8.24 7.55
N TYR A 142 4.71 -7.19 8.35
CA TYR A 142 4.97 -7.26 9.78
C TYR A 142 3.85 -6.56 10.54
N ASP A 143 2.99 -7.33 11.19
CA ASP A 143 1.94 -6.80 12.07
C ASP A 143 2.54 -6.44 13.43
N MET A 144 2.19 -5.27 13.94
CA MET A 144 2.78 -4.78 15.19
C MET A 144 1.80 -3.99 16.03
N ARG A 145 2.03 -4.03 17.32
CA ARG A 145 1.38 -3.16 18.31
C ARG A 145 2.32 -2.02 18.62
N MET A 146 1.83 -0.79 18.47
CA MET A 146 2.56 0.43 18.72
C MET A 146 1.60 1.49 19.30
N ASN A 147 2.06 2.25 20.28
CA ASN A 147 1.30 3.39 20.77
C ASN A 147 1.36 4.56 19.78
N LEU A 148 0.26 5.30 19.67
CA LEU A 148 0.18 6.44 18.74
C LEU A 148 1.23 7.53 19.02
N GLU A 149 1.66 7.69 20.28
CA GLU A 149 2.72 8.62 20.65
C GLU A 149 4.08 8.30 20.02
N ASN A 150 4.31 7.06 19.63
CA ASN A 150 5.55 6.60 18.98
C ASN A 150 5.48 6.62 17.45
N GLU A 151 4.30 6.91 16.87
CA GLU A 151 4.06 6.76 15.42
C GLU A 151 4.99 7.65 14.58
N GLU A 152 5.12 8.92 14.95
CA GLU A 152 5.95 9.87 14.20
C GLU A 152 7.44 9.49 14.24
N GLU A 153 7.97 9.21 15.42
CA GLU A 153 9.37 8.82 15.57
C GLU A 153 9.68 7.48 14.89
N TYR A 154 8.74 6.54 14.94
CA TYR A 154 8.85 5.28 14.22
C TYR A 154 8.82 5.49 12.70
N ALA A 155 7.91 6.34 12.19
CA ALA A 155 7.80 6.65 10.77
C ALA A 155 9.08 7.29 10.23
N GLU A 156 9.69 8.21 10.97
CA GLU A 156 10.99 8.79 10.62
C GLU A 156 12.09 7.72 10.56
N ALA A 157 12.17 6.87 11.59
CA ALA A 157 13.18 5.82 11.66
C ALA A 157 13.00 4.80 10.51
N TRP A 158 11.76 4.45 10.19
CA TRP A 158 11.42 3.58 9.06
C TRP A 158 11.81 4.20 7.72
N SER A 159 11.52 5.49 7.51
CA SER A 159 11.91 6.22 6.31
C SER A 159 13.43 6.23 6.13
N GLU A 160 14.21 6.55 7.18
CA GLU A 160 15.68 6.52 7.16
C GLU A 160 16.23 5.13 6.77
N LEU A 161 15.62 4.07 7.32
CA LEU A 161 15.99 2.68 7.00
C LEU A 161 15.73 2.38 5.52
N MET A 162 14.51 2.67 5.04
CA MET A 162 14.11 2.38 3.66
C MET A 162 14.94 3.17 2.66
N GLU A 163 15.16 4.46 2.86
CA GLU A 163 16.00 5.29 2.00
C GLU A 163 17.43 4.74 1.88
N SER A 164 18.01 4.27 2.99
CA SER A 164 19.34 3.64 2.98
C SER A 164 19.36 2.36 2.15
N ASN A 165 18.32 1.53 2.26
CA ASN A 165 18.26 0.24 1.59
C ASN A 165 17.83 0.37 0.12
N VAL A 166 17.06 1.39 -0.24
CA VAL A 166 16.83 1.76 -1.65
C VAL A 166 18.13 2.20 -2.31
N LYS A 167 18.95 3.00 -1.63
CA LYS A 167 20.25 3.44 -2.15
C LYS A 167 21.26 2.29 -2.33
N SER A 168 21.22 1.27 -1.47
CA SER A 168 22.08 0.08 -1.59
C SER A 168 21.55 -0.95 -2.59
N GLY A 169 20.29 -0.87 -2.99
CA GLY A 169 19.64 -1.83 -3.87
C GLY A 169 19.00 -3.03 -3.15
N SER A 170 19.04 -3.07 -1.81
CA SER A 170 18.42 -4.15 -1.02
C SER A 170 16.88 -4.05 -1.00
N VAL A 171 16.33 -2.86 -1.25
CA VAL A 171 14.89 -2.62 -1.46
C VAL A 171 14.73 -1.99 -2.84
N THR A 172 14.11 -2.73 -3.75
CA THR A 172 13.99 -2.34 -5.16
C THR A 172 12.57 -2.00 -5.58
N SER A 173 11.59 -2.19 -4.68
CA SER A 173 10.17 -2.12 -5.00
C SER A 173 9.37 -1.34 -3.95
N SER A 174 8.11 -1.66 -3.75
CA SER A 174 7.26 -0.90 -2.83
C SER A 174 7.55 -1.19 -1.36
N TYR A 175 7.26 -0.24 -0.51
CA TYR A 175 7.25 -0.40 0.94
C TYR A 175 6.28 0.59 1.58
N GLY A 176 5.82 0.28 2.78
CA GLY A 176 4.91 1.17 3.48
C GLY A 176 4.84 0.94 4.98
N LEU A 177 4.27 1.93 5.65
CA LEU A 177 3.83 1.90 7.04
C LEU A 177 2.36 2.32 7.07
N ASN A 178 1.53 1.51 7.69
CA ASN A 178 0.10 1.70 7.74
C ASN A 178 -0.41 1.64 9.17
N ARG A 179 -1.43 2.45 9.47
CA ARG A 179 -2.16 2.43 10.74
C ARG A 179 -3.54 1.84 10.54
N VAL A 180 -3.93 0.94 11.43
CA VAL A 180 -5.30 0.44 11.51
C VAL A 180 -6.20 1.53 12.08
N LEU A 181 -7.27 1.84 11.35
CA LEU A 181 -8.26 2.85 11.72
C LEU A 181 -9.48 2.21 12.40
N TYR A 182 -9.96 1.09 11.85
CA TYR A 182 -11.13 0.34 12.35
C TYR A 182 -10.94 -1.15 12.15
N GLY A 183 -11.61 -1.94 12.94
CA GLY A 183 -11.88 -3.36 12.69
C GLY A 183 -10.86 -4.34 13.28
N ASN A 184 -9.83 -3.88 14.01
CA ASN A 184 -8.85 -4.79 14.61
C ASN A 184 -8.38 -4.27 15.98
N ASP A 185 -8.28 -5.20 16.94
CA ASP A 185 -7.75 -4.97 18.29
C ASP A 185 -6.45 -5.74 18.58
N GLU A 186 -6.03 -6.63 17.69
CA GLU A 186 -4.82 -7.42 17.86
C GLU A 186 -3.56 -6.62 17.57
N PHE A 187 -3.52 -5.94 16.41
CA PHE A 187 -2.41 -5.06 16.04
C PHE A 187 -2.91 -3.66 15.65
N THR A 188 -2.05 -2.67 15.76
CA THR A 188 -2.40 -1.26 15.51
C THR A 188 -1.78 -0.71 14.23
N HIS A 189 -0.66 -1.29 13.82
CA HIS A 189 0.12 -0.88 12.65
C HIS A 189 0.68 -2.10 11.94
N PHE A 190 1.02 -1.92 10.68
CA PHE A 190 1.89 -2.86 9.98
C PHE A 190 2.81 -2.13 9.01
N VAL A 191 3.97 -2.71 8.78
CA VAL A 191 4.86 -2.35 7.68
C VAL A 191 4.88 -3.47 6.66
N TYR A 192 5.14 -3.12 5.40
CA TYR A 192 5.39 -4.09 4.35
C TYR A 192 6.58 -3.67 3.49
N ILE A 193 7.20 -4.66 2.87
CA ILE A 193 8.20 -4.50 1.83
C ILE A 193 7.82 -5.44 0.70
N GLY A 194 7.74 -4.91 -0.52
CA GLY A 194 7.46 -5.64 -1.74
C GLY A 194 8.71 -5.94 -2.55
N ALA A 195 8.60 -6.91 -3.44
CA ALA A 195 9.61 -7.24 -4.45
C ALA A 195 8.93 -7.88 -5.68
N SER A 196 9.67 -7.95 -6.79
CA SER A 196 9.19 -8.60 -8.03
C SER A 196 8.79 -10.06 -7.85
N ASP A 197 9.43 -10.75 -6.90
CA ASP A 197 9.23 -12.17 -6.63
C ASP A 197 9.77 -12.56 -5.25
N PHE A 198 9.51 -13.80 -4.82
CA PHE A 198 9.91 -14.32 -3.53
C PHE A 198 11.44 -14.40 -3.34
N VAL A 199 12.22 -14.72 -4.38
CA VAL A 199 13.67 -14.82 -4.27
C VAL A 199 14.26 -13.44 -4.03
N THR A 200 13.88 -12.45 -4.85
CA THR A 200 14.28 -11.05 -4.69
C THR A 200 13.89 -10.50 -3.31
N LEU A 201 12.68 -10.85 -2.83
CA LEU A 201 12.21 -10.45 -1.51
C LEU A 201 13.09 -10.98 -0.37
N THR A 202 13.43 -12.26 -0.42
CA THR A 202 14.21 -12.92 0.64
C THR A 202 15.68 -12.52 0.63
N ASP A 203 16.27 -12.33 -0.55
CA ASP A 203 17.65 -11.84 -0.70
C ASP A 203 17.75 -10.41 -0.16
N GLY A 204 16.82 -9.52 -0.57
CA GLY A 204 16.76 -8.15 -0.06
C GLY A 204 16.54 -8.06 1.45
N ALA A 205 15.69 -8.93 2.01
CA ALA A 205 15.46 -9.01 3.45
C ALA A 205 16.72 -9.42 4.22
N THR A 206 17.51 -10.34 3.64
CA THR A 206 18.79 -10.79 4.23
C THR A 206 19.81 -9.65 4.24
N GLU A 207 19.95 -8.93 3.14
CA GLU A 207 20.83 -7.77 3.04
C GLU A 207 20.40 -6.64 3.97
N LEU A 208 19.09 -6.30 3.96
CA LEU A 208 18.51 -5.28 4.82
C LEU A 208 18.81 -5.55 6.29
N THR A 209 18.52 -6.76 6.77
CA THR A 209 18.69 -7.11 8.19
C THR A 209 20.16 -7.20 8.62
N SER A 210 21.08 -7.42 7.69
CA SER A 210 22.54 -7.42 7.93
C SER A 210 23.15 -6.02 7.89
N SER A 211 22.38 -5.00 7.48
CA SER A 211 22.90 -3.65 7.25
C SER A 211 23.13 -2.87 8.54
N LYS A 212 24.12 -1.95 8.50
CA LYS A 212 24.32 -0.98 9.60
C LYS A 212 23.10 -0.06 9.79
N ALA A 213 22.35 0.19 8.71
CA ALA A 213 21.13 0.97 8.79
C ALA A 213 20.06 0.25 9.61
N PHE A 214 19.92 -1.07 9.43
CA PHE A 214 19.01 -1.88 10.24
C PHE A 214 19.43 -1.95 11.71
N GLU A 215 20.72 -2.04 11.99
CA GLU A 215 21.23 -1.99 13.36
C GLU A 215 20.91 -0.64 14.04
N LYS A 216 21.09 0.48 13.32
CA LYS A 216 20.71 1.82 13.81
C LYS A 216 19.19 1.90 14.06
N PHE A 217 18.38 1.46 13.08
CA PHE A 217 16.92 1.40 13.18
C PHE A 217 16.48 0.59 14.40
N SER A 218 16.97 -0.64 14.53
CA SER A 218 16.60 -1.53 15.64
C SER A 218 16.87 -0.94 17.02
N ARG A 219 17.97 -0.18 17.16
CA ARG A 219 18.26 0.54 18.40
C ARG A 219 17.30 1.71 18.63
N LYS A 220 17.00 2.49 17.57
CA LYS A 220 16.11 3.67 17.67
C LYS A 220 14.69 3.26 18.06
N VAL A 221 14.15 2.19 17.46
CA VAL A 221 12.76 1.76 17.69
C VAL A 221 12.59 0.77 18.85
N LYS A 222 13.64 0.54 19.64
CA LYS A 222 13.59 -0.39 20.75
C LYS A 222 12.57 0.08 21.80
N GLY A 223 11.56 -0.76 22.07
CA GLY A 223 10.48 -0.47 23.01
C GLY A 223 9.34 0.38 22.45
N MET A 224 9.42 0.85 21.20
CA MET A 224 8.32 1.60 20.56
C MET A 224 7.22 0.69 20.06
N ARG A 225 7.55 -0.54 19.67
CA ARG A 225 6.64 -1.52 19.09
C ARG A 225 6.94 -2.95 19.53
N GLU A 226 5.93 -3.77 19.42
CA GLU A 226 6.00 -5.22 19.48
C GLU A 226 5.60 -5.79 18.12
N VAL A 227 6.42 -6.63 17.49
CA VAL A 227 6.05 -7.37 16.28
C VAL A 227 5.29 -8.60 16.71
N LEU A 228 4.05 -8.72 16.27
CA LEU A 228 3.12 -9.79 16.66
C LEU A 228 3.12 -10.92 15.64
N ASN A 229 3.23 -10.58 14.36
CA ASN A 229 3.23 -11.56 13.28
C ASN A 229 4.09 -11.09 12.11
N THR A 230 4.59 -12.05 11.34
CA THR A 230 5.26 -11.83 10.05
C THR A 230 4.65 -12.80 9.05
N SER A 231 4.17 -12.28 7.94
CA SER A 231 3.54 -13.08 6.90
C SER A 231 4.15 -12.81 5.52
N LEU A 232 4.13 -13.84 4.69
CA LEU A 232 4.41 -13.75 3.26
C LEU A 232 3.08 -13.56 2.54
N VAL A 233 2.97 -12.49 1.78
CA VAL A 233 1.77 -12.16 0.97
C VAL A 233 2.13 -12.27 -0.51
N ILE A 234 1.33 -13.02 -1.25
CA ILE A 234 1.49 -13.24 -2.69
C ILE A 234 0.25 -12.73 -3.42
N PRO A 235 0.40 -11.78 -4.36
CA PRO A 235 -0.71 -11.35 -5.20
C PRO A 235 -1.26 -12.48 -6.05
N VAL A 236 -2.58 -12.64 -6.07
CA VAL A 236 -3.27 -13.63 -6.90
C VAL A 236 -3.85 -12.98 -8.14
N LYS A 237 -4.58 -11.87 -7.97
CA LYS A 237 -5.18 -11.12 -9.06
C LYS A 237 -5.58 -9.72 -8.63
N ALA A 238 -5.50 -8.76 -9.56
CA ALA A 238 -5.95 -7.38 -9.36
C ALA A 238 -7.06 -7.02 -10.37
N TRP A 239 -7.94 -6.12 -9.94
CA TRP A 239 -9.01 -5.51 -10.73
C TRP A 239 -8.94 -4.01 -10.50
N PRO A 240 -8.21 -3.27 -11.34
CA PRO A 240 -8.08 -1.83 -11.21
C PRO A 240 -9.42 -1.14 -11.49
N ARG A 241 -9.64 -0.01 -10.81
CA ARG A 241 -10.78 0.88 -11.13
C ARG A 241 -10.74 1.32 -12.60
N ARG A 242 -11.88 1.67 -13.14
CA ARG A 242 -12.04 2.07 -14.55
C ARG A 242 -12.36 3.54 -14.67
#